data_c5f0952bfe54c03da6a32a4bbe7f8941
#
_entry.id   c5f0952bfe54c03da6a32a4bbe7f8941
#
_cell.length_a   1.000
_cell.length_b   1.000
_cell.length_c   1.000
_cell.angle_alpha   90.00
_cell.angle_beta   90.00
_cell.angle_gamma   90.00
#
_symmetry.space_group_name_H-M   'P 1'
#
loop_
_entity.id
_entity.type
_entity.pdbx_description
1 polymer ?
#
loop_
_entity_poly.entity_id
_entity_poly.type
_entity_poly.pdbx_seq_one_letter_code
_entity_poly.pdbx_strand_id
1 'polypeptide(L)' 'MNFDKEFDASGLACPMPIVKTKKALTGMTPGQVLRVVATDPGSVCDMAAFAEQTGNPLMSSSEEGGKYVFFLKKG' A
#
# COMPACT_ATOMS: atom_id res chain seq x y z
N MET A 1 2.25 6.41 12.42
CA MET A 1 0.83 6.46 12.01
C MET A 1 0.15 5.16 12.39
N ASN A 2 -1.03 5.25 12.95
CA ASN A 2 -1.79 4.05 13.31
C ASN A 2 -2.42 3.42 12.07
N PHE A 3 -2.59 2.10 12.11
CA PHE A 3 -3.21 1.37 11.01
C PHE A 3 -4.13 0.28 11.56
N ASP A 4 -5.11 -0.11 10.76
CA ASP A 4 -6.11 -1.12 11.12
C ASP A 4 -5.74 -2.50 10.58
N LYS A 5 -4.98 -2.53 9.48
CA LYS A 5 -4.55 -3.76 8.83
C LYS A 5 -3.16 -3.57 8.25
N GLU A 6 -2.38 -4.64 8.23
CA GLU A 6 -1.03 -4.62 7.67
C GLU A 6 -0.88 -5.75 6.64
N PHE A 7 -0.16 -5.44 5.56
CA PHE A 7 0.16 -6.43 4.55
C PHE A 7 1.65 -6.34 4.20
N ASP A 8 2.36 -7.45 4.30
CA ASP A 8 3.77 -7.54 3.96
C ASP A 8 3.92 -8.06 2.53
N ALA A 9 4.33 -7.17 1.63
CA ALA A 9 4.56 -7.48 0.23
C ALA A 9 6.06 -7.65 -0.07
N SER A 10 6.89 -7.88 0.95
CA SER A 10 8.32 -8.07 0.77
C SER A 10 8.59 -9.25 -0.15
N GLY A 11 9.55 -9.08 -1.08
CA GLY A 11 9.91 -10.10 -2.04
C GLY A 11 9.00 -10.19 -3.26
N LEU A 12 7.90 -9.46 -3.28
CA LEU A 12 7.01 -9.44 -4.45
C LEU A 12 7.46 -8.36 -5.43
N ALA A 13 7.43 -8.70 -6.72
CA ALA A 13 7.75 -7.76 -7.80
C ALA A 13 6.47 -7.23 -8.44
N CYS A 14 6.56 -6.03 -9.06
CA CYS A 14 5.48 -5.43 -9.81
C CYS A 14 4.89 -6.44 -10.81
N PRO A 15 3.56 -6.58 -10.94
CA PRO A 15 2.52 -5.77 -10.29
C PRO A 15 1.95 -6.37 -9.00
N MET A 16 2.58 -7.39 -8.43
CA MET A 16 2.00 -8.14 -7.31
C MET A 16 1.75 -7.29 -6.05
N PRO A 17 2.63 -6.35 -5.64
CA PRO A 17 2.31 -5.51 -4.48
C PRO A 17 0.99 -4.78 -4.64
N ILE A 18 0.71 -4.26 -5.85
CA ILE A 18 -0.52 -3.52 -6.14
C ILE A 18 -1.73 -4.45 -6.14
N VAL A 19 -1.60 -5.60 -6.78
CA VAL A 19 -2.70 -6.58 -6.85
C VAL A 19 -3.11 -7.04 -5.45
N LYS A 20 -2.14 -7.34 -4.60
CA LYS A 20 -2.39 -7.78 -3.23
C LYS A 20 -2.94 -6.65 -2.36
N THR A 21 -2.45 -5.43 -2.56
CA THR A 21 -2.96 -4.24 -1.84
C THR A 21 -4.43 -4.01 -2.17
N LYS A 22 -4.80 -4.10 -3.45
CA LYS A 22 -6.19 -3.96 -3.87
C LYS A 22 -7.07 -5.00 -3.17
N LYS A 23 -6.62 -6.24 -3.13
CA LYS A 23 -7.37 -7.33 -2.49
C LYS A 23 -7.55 -7.05 -0.99
N ALA A 24 -6.50 -6.59 -0.32
CA ALA A 24 -6.57 -6.26 1.10
C ALA A 24 -7.56 -5.13 1.38
N LEU A 25 -7.52 -4.08 0.56
CA LEU A 25 -8.43 -2.93 0.71
C LEU A 25 -9.88 -3.31 0.46
N THR A 26 -10.14 -4.26 -0.43
CA THR A 26 -11.50 -4.70 -0.74
C THR A 26 -12.22 -5.24 0.49
N GLY A 27 -11.50 -5.85 1.43
CA GLY A 27 -12.08 -6.36 2.68
C GLY A 27 -12.15 -5.35 3.80
N MET A 28 -11.76 -4.09 3.56
CA MET A 28 -11.73 -3.05 4.59
C MET A 28 -12.91 -2.10 4.45
N THR A 29 -13.27 -1.45 5.56
CA THR A 29 -14.33 -0.44 5.56
C THR A 29 -13.75 0.95 5.33
N PRO A 30 -14.54 1.89 4.73
CA PRO A 30 -14.06 3.26 4.52
C PRO A 30 -13.55 3.90 5.80
N GLY A 31 -12.40 4.58 5.68
CA GLY A 31 -11.75 5.24 6.81
C GLY A 31 -10.68 4.40 7.50
N GLN A 32 -10.64 3.09 7.25
CA GLN A 32 -9.58 2.24 7.80
C GLN A 32 -8.26 2.47 7.06
N VAL A 33 -7.15 2.25 7.77
CA VAL A 33 -5.80 2.46 7.23
C VAL A 33 -5.10 1.12 7.06
N LEU A 34 -4.52 0.92 5.89
CA LEU A 34 -3.71 -0.25 5.56
C LEU A 34 -2.24 0.14 5.50
N ARG A 35 -1.40 -0.58 6.23
CA ARG A 35 0.05 -0.44 6.13
C ARG A 35 0.58 -1.52 5.20
N VAL A 36 1.29 -1.11 4.16
CA VAL A 36 1.90 -2.04 3.19
C VAL A 36 3.40 -1.87 3.21
N VAL A 37 4.13 -2.97 3.30
CA VAL A 37 5.59 -2.98 3.22
C VAL A 37 5.97 -3.70 1.93
N ALA A 38 6.83 -3.08 1.12
CA ALA A 38 7.29 -3.67 -0.13
C ALA A 38 8.79 -3.48 -0.29
N THR A 39 9.42 -4.32 -1.11
CA THR A 39 10.85 -4.23 -1.39
C THR A 39 11.13 -3.86 -2.84
N ASP A 40 10.12 -3.85 -3.70
CA ASP A 40 10.28 -3.48 -5.10
C ASP A 40 10.30 -1.96 -5.27
N PRO A 41 11.39 -1.37 -5.81
CA PRO A 41 11.46 0.07 -6.01
C PRO A 41 10.34 0.65 -6.88
N GLY A 42 9.82 -0.14 -7.83
CA GLY A 42 8.71 0.27 -8.68
C GLY A 42 7.41 0.48 -7.94
N SER A 43 7.27 -0.08 -6.72
CA SER A 43 6.05 0.04 -5.95
C SER A 43 5.74 1.48 -5.52
N VAL A 44 6.75 2.35 -5.43
CA VAL A 44 6.55 3.75 -5.04
C VAL A 44 5.65 4.47 -6.05
N CYS A 45 6.01 4.42 -7.33
CA CYS A 45 5.19 5.03 -8.39
C CYS A 45 3.86 4.30 -8.57
N ASP A 46 3.90 2.98 -8.53
CA ASP A 46 2.69 2.17 -8.72
C ASP A 46 1.67 2.40 -7.62
N MET A 47 2.13 2.54 -6.37
CA MET A 47 1.24 2.76 -5.24
C MET A 47 0.58 4.12 -5.32
N ALA A 48 1.32 5.16 -5.73
CA ALA A 48 0.77 6.50 -5.90
C ALA A 48 -0.30 6.52 -6.99
N ALA A 49 -0.03 5.88 -8.12
CA ALA A 49 -0.99 5.78 -9.22
C ALA A 49 -2.24 5.00 -8.81
N PHE A 50 -2.05 3.89 -8.10
CA PHE A 50 -3.13 3.06 -7.60
C PHE A 50 -4.05 3.86 -6.67
N ALA A 51 -3.46 4.60 -5.74
CA ALA A 51 -4.23 5.42 -4.79
C ALA A 51 -5.10 6.44 -5.52
N GLU A 52 -4.54 7.11 -6.53
CA GLU A 52 -5.26 8.10 -7.30
C GLU A 52 -6.38 7.46 -8.12
N GLN A 53 -6.11 6.35 -8.77
CA GLN A 53 -7.08 5.69 -9.64
C GLN A 53 -8.24 5.04 -8.89
N THR A 54 -8.00 4.58 -7.67
CA THR A 54 -9.02 3.84 -6.92
C THR A 54 -9.73 4.67 -5.86
N GLY A 55 -9.25 5.89 -5.59
CA GLY A 55 -9.83 6.72 -4.55
C GLY A 55 -9.50 6.27 -3.13
N ASN A 56 -8.44 5.48 -2.96
CA ASN A 56 -7.91 5.10 -1.65
C ASN A 56 -6.66 5.92 -1.39
N PRO A 57 -6.75 7.06 -0.67
CA PRO A 57 -5.63 8.00 -0.59
C PRO A 57 -4.37 7.39 0.02
N LEU A 58 -3.23 7.69 -0.59
CA LEU A 58 -1.92 7.35 -0.03
C LEU A 58 -1.58 8.40 1.02
N MET A 59 -1.67 8.03 2.29
CA MET A 59 -1.48 8.95 3.40
C MET A 59 -0.01 9.22 3.68
N SER A 60 0.84 8.22 3.48
CA SER A 60 2.26 8.33 3.77
C SER A 60 3.03 7.32 2.95
N SER A 61 4.25 7.69 2.57
CA SER A 61 5.16 6.84 1.84
C SER A 61 6.57 7.13 2.34
N SER A 62 7.29 6.09 2.75
CA SER A 62 8.65 6.25 3.26
C SER A 62 9.51 5.05 2.88
N GLU A 63 10.83 5.24 2.96
CA GLU A 63 11.80 4.16 2.77
C GLU A 63 12.55 3.95 4.06
N GLU A 64 12.64 2.71 4.52
CA GLU A 64 13.30 2.33 5.77
C GLU A 64 14.08 1.05 5.57
N GLY A 65 15.40 1.13 5.64
CA GLY A 65 16.27 -0.05 5.59
C GLY A 65 16.09 -0.90 4.33
N GLY A 66 15.93 -0.26 3.18
CA GLY A 66 15.74 -0.97 1.91
C GLY A 66 14.32 -1.44 1.66
N LYS A 67 13.38 -1.09 2.54
CA LYS A 67 11.96 -1.40 2.37
C LYS A 67 11.18 -0.12 2.21
N TYR A 68 10.08 -0.21 1.48
CA TYR A 68 9.17 0.91 1.22
C TYR A 68 7.90 0.68 2.03
N VAL A 69 7.51 1.66 2.83
CA VAL A 69 6.35 1.56 3.72
C VAL A 69 5.28 2.54 3.26
N PHE A 70 4.07 2.04 3.04
CA PHE A 70 2.95 2.83 2.55
C PHE A 70 1.78 2.73 3.53
N PHE A 71 1.12 3.86 3.76
CA PHE A 71 -0.12 3.91 4.52
C PHE A 71 -1.22 4.40 3.58
N LEU A 72 -2.21 3.54 3.32
CA LEU A 72 -3.34 3.88 2.46
C LEU A 72 -4.62 3.86 3.28
N LYS A 73 -5.48 4.82 3.01
CA LYS A 73 -6.78 4.90 3.66
C LYS A 73 -7.85 4.35 2.72
N LYS A 74 -8.71 3.49 3.24
CA LYS A 74 -9.83 2.95 2.46
C LYS A 74 -10.80 4.08 2.12
N GLY A 75 -11.01 4.29 0.85
CA GLY A 75 -11.93 5.30 0.35
C GLY A 75 -13.38 4.87 0.28
#